data_d62d5e89ef2c6f8b9b3aea52a9fec341
#
_entry.id   d62d5e89ef2c6f8b9b3aea52a9fec341
#
_cell.length_a   1.000
_cell.length_b   1.000
_cell.length_c   1.000
_cell.angle_alpha   90.00
_cell.angle_beta   90.00
_cell.angle_gamma   90.00
#
_symmetry.space_group_name_H-M   'P 1'
#
loop_
_entity.id
_entity.type
_entity.pdbx_description
1 polymer ?
#
loop_
_entity_poly.entity_id
_entity_poly.type
_entity_poly.pdbx_seq_one_letter_code
_entity_poly.pdbx_strand_id
1 'polypeptide(L)'
;MNHPFNRTRQLLLLAALPAALLTAACGNNDDDTAPTPVPDQGKLLLVHAAAASNVQVTAFVNDQQVGQLNYGQNSAYLNVNTGTPTLRINNGSQTLTTQGLNIAKDQNYSSFAYSPSATIGATPSLLTITDDLSAPASGQAKVRVVHLAVNAPTPVRLTAPSAVPGVPGTDISSDVAFGAASNFFAINAGQLNLGITAGTPRTTVLSVGDGTGTGTGVKNYEAGKIYTIVVRGIAGAGVPAAQQAQATIIQNN
;
A
#
# COMPACT_ATOMS: atom_id res chain seq x y z
N MET A 1 58.92 -10.79 41.16
CA MET A 1 59.35 -11.88 42.07
C MET A 1 58.69 -13.16 41.52
N ASN A 2 59.55 -13.91 40.92
CA ASN A 2 59.73 -15.39 40.94
C ASN A 2 58.53 -16.28 40.44
N HIS A 3 58.87 -16.87 39.31
CA HIS A 3 58.51 -18.22 38.82
C HIS A 3 58.64 -19.32 39.92
N PRO A 4 58.25 -20.63 39.71
CA PRO A 4 58.54 -21.39 38.47
C PRO A 4 57.48 -22.43 38.01
N PHE A 5 57.64 -22.80 36.73
CA PHE A 5 57.53 -24.11 36.05
C PHE A 5 57.31 -25.38 36.90
N ASN A 6 56.45 -26.27 36.41
CA ASN A 6 56.79 -27.70 36.37
C ASN A 6 56.14 -28.46 35.21
N ARG A 7 56.94 -29.08 34.39
CA ARG A 7 56.60 -30.06 33.33
C ARG A 7 56.71 -31.47 33.95
N THR A 8 55.81 -32.38 33.58
CA THR A 8 56.09 -33.84 33.49
C THR A 8 55.05 -34.45 32.54
N ARG A 9 55.44 -34.86 31.41
CA ARG A 9 55.89 -36.08 30.72
C ARG A 9 55.05 -37.33 30.95
N GLN A 10 54.44 -37.73 29.82
CA GLN A 10 54.32 -39.06 29.18
C GLN A 10 53.80 -40.24 29.99
N LEU A 11 52.83 -40.92 29.37
CA LEU A 11 52.95 -42.35 29.03
C LEU A 11 51.93 -42.77 27.98
N LEU A 12 52.47 -43.32 26.86
CA LEU A 12 51.72 -44.07 25.86
C LEU A 12 51.32 -45.44 26.47
N LEU A 13 50.04 -45.84 26.19
CA LEU A 13 49.71 -47.26 26.23
C LEU A 13 48.81 -47.56 25.01
N LEU A 14 49.40 -48.29 24.06
CA LEU A 14 48.73 -49.04 23.00
C LEU A 14 47.93 -50.18 23.64
N ALA A 15 46.68 -50.32 23.30
CA ALA A 15 45.95 -51.58 23.46
C ALA A 15 45.02 -51.79 22.25
N ALA A 16 45.12 -52.99 21.73
CA ALA A 16 44.64 -53.47 20.45
C ALA A 16 43.10 -53.57 20.32
N LEU A 17 42.67 -53.48 19.06
CA LEU A 17 41.29 -53.77 18.59
C LEU A 17 40.75 -55.15 18.98
N PRO A 18 39.42 -55.28 18.97
CA PRO A 18 38.79 -56.15 18.02
C PRO A 18 37.75 -55.44 17.10
N ALA A 19 37.87 -55.70 15.84
CA ALA A 19 36.89 -55.34 14.82
C ALA A 19 35.56 -56.05 15.05
N ALA A 20 34.54 -55.32 15.45
CA ALA A 20 33.14 -55.77 15.36
C ALA A 20 32.54 -55.20 14.08
N LEU A 21 32.33 -56.05 13.10
CA LEU A 21 31.52 -55.78 11.92
C LEU A 21 30.05 -55.56 12.35
N LEU A 22 29.66 -54.29 12.54
CA LEU A 22 28.29 -53.91 12.59
C LEU A 22 27.83 -53.68 11.16
N THR A 23 27.09 -54.62 10.60
CA THR A 23 26.25 -54.42 9.42
C THR A 23 25.23 -53.38 9.79
N ALA A 24 25.49 -52.11 9.45
CA ALA A 24 24.46 -51.09 9.45
C ALA A 24 23.46 -51.46 8.32
N ALA A 25 22.31 -51.99 8.69
CA ALA A 25 21.15 -52.00 7.80
C ALA A 25 20.84 -50.55 7.50
N CYS A 26 21.14 -50.09 6.27
CA CYS A 26 20.57 -48.87 5.71
C CYS A 26 19.05 -49.09 5.64
N GLY A 27 18.34 -48.62 6.64
CA GLY A 27 16.90 -48.31 6.47
C GLY A 27 16.84 -47.11 5.56
N ASN A 28 16.48 -47.32 4.28
CA ASN A 28 16.02 -46.26 3.43
C ASN A 28 14.71 -45.71 4.04
N ASN A 29 14.83 -44.70 4.92
CA ASN A 29 13.75 -43.77 5.12
C ASN A 29 13.96 -42.66 4.09
N ASP A 30 13.60 -42.98 2.85
CA ASP A 30 13.33 -41.97 1.84
C ASP A 30 12.04 -41.23 2.27
N ASP A 31 12.11 -40.40 3.33
CA ASP A 31 11.18 -39.32 3.54
C ASP A 31 11.49 -38.22 2.49
N ASP A 32 11.32 -38.60 1.23
CA ASP A 32 11.20 -37.67 0.12
C ASP A 32 9.86 -36.92 0.27
N THR A 33 9.73 -36.15 1.35
CA THR A 33 8.71 -35.10 1.42
C THR A 33 9.15 -34.05 0.42
N ALA A 34 8.67 -34.20 -0.82
CA ALA A 34 8.84 -33.16 -1.83
C ALA A 34 8.46 -31.81 -1.19
N PRO A 35 9.29 -30.76 -1.32
CA PRO A 35 8.98 -29.48 -0.71
C PRO A 35 7.60 -29.04 -1.17
N THR A 36 6.72 -28.72 -0.21
CA THR A 36 5.37 -28.24 -0.51
C THR A 36 5.51 -27.01 -1.41
N PRO A 37 4.91 -26.98 -2.61
CA PRO A 37 5.02 -25.85 -3.50
C PRO A 37 4.58 -24.57 -2.79
N VAL A 38 5.44 -23.54 -2.77
CA VAL A 38 5.07 -22.23 -2.28
C VAL A 38 4.03 -21.65 -3.24
N PRO A 39 2.84 -21.26 -2.77
CA PRO A 39 1.82 -20.70 -3.63
C PRO A 39 2.30 -19.45 -4.36
N ASP A 40 1.94 -19.28 -5.62
CA ASP A 40 2.14 -18.03 -6.34
C ASP A 40 1.44 -16.88 -5.62
N GLN A 41 2.04 -15.70 -5.64
CA GLN A 41 1.55 -14.53 -4.91
C GLN A 41 1.51 -13.28 -5.79
N GLY A 42 0.56 -12.40 -5.49
CA GLY A 42 0.56 -11.00 -5.85
C GLY A 42 0.70 -10.14 -4.60
N LYS A 43 0.66 -8.83 -4.76
CA LYS A 43 0.80 -7.87 -3.64
C LYS A 43 -0.42 -6.98 -3.55
N LEU A 44 -0.87 -6.70 -2.32
CA LEU A 44 -2.04 -5.89 -2.02
C LEU A 44 -1.68 -4.77 -1.03
N LEU A 45 -1.88 -3.52 -1.42
CA LEU A 45 -1.83 -2.36 -0.54
C LEU A 45 -3.25 -2.01 -0.13
N LEU A 46 -3.47 -1.78 1.16
CA LEU A 46 -4.77 -1.40 1.73
C LEU A 46 -4.77 0.06 2.14
N VAL A 47 -5.87 0.78 1.86
CA VAL A 47 -6.02 2.19 2.20
C VAL A 47 -7.37 2.41 2.87
N HIS A 48 -7.38 3.08 4.02
CA HIS A 48 -8.61 3.48 4.68
C HIS A 48 -8.95 4.95 4.37
N ALA A 49 -9.83 5.16 3.40
CA ALA A 49 -10.30 6.46 2.92
C ALA A 49 -11.79 6.73 3.25
N ALA A 50 -12.44 5.89 4.09
CA ALA A 50 -13.86 5.98 4.40
C ALA A 50 -14.13 7.04 5.48
N ALA A 51 -14.30 8.31 5.08
CA ALA A 51 -14.48 9.45 5.98
C ALA A 51 -15.76 9.38 6.82
N ALA A 52 -16.88 8.88 6.27
CA ALA A 52 -18.15 8.73 7.01
C ALA A 52 -18.10 7.59 8.03
N SER A 53 -17.14 6.66 7.89
CA SER A 53 -16.84 5.60 8.85
C SER A 53 -15.48 5.85 9.48
N ASN A 54 -15.28 7.03 10.08
CA ASN A 54 -14.02 7.47 10.70
C ASN A 54 -13.71 6.68 12.00
N VAL A 55 -13.59 5.36 11.86
CA VAL A 55 -13.26 4.42 12.94
C VAL A 55 -12.04 3.61 12.53
N GLN A 56 -11.35 3.02 13.49
CA GLN A 56 -10.33 2.03 13.18
C GLN A 56 -10.97 0.81 12.52
N VAL A 57 -10.40 0.35 11.43
CA VAL A 57 -10.84 -0.86 10.74
C VAL A 57 -9.77 -1.94 10.82
N THR A 58 -10.23 -3.20 10.87
CA THR A 58 -9.38 -4.38 10.76
C THR A 58 -9.64 -5.06 9.42
N ALA A 59 -8.58 -5.32 8.67
CA ALA A 59 -8.64 -6.00 7.38
C ALA A 59 -8.27 -7.48 7.51
N PHE A 60 -9.01 -8.32 6.79
CA PHE A 60 -8.79 -9.76 6.69
C PHE A 60 -8.73 -10.18 5.22
N VAL A 61 -7.82 -11.08 4.90
CA VAL A 61 -7.78 -11.77 3.60
C VAL A 61 -7.94 -13.27 3.86
N ASN A 62 -8.97 -13.89 3.29
CA ASN A 62 -9.35 -15.29 3.58
C ASN A 62 -9.39 -15.58 5.09
N ASP A 63 -10.06 -14.71 5.85
CA ASP A 63 -10.20 -14.76 7.31
C ASP A 63 -8.91 -14.61 8.13
N GLN A 64 -7.76 -14.44 7.50
CA GLN A 64 -6.52 -14.07 8.19
C GLN A 64 -6.44 -12.56 8.34
N GLN A 65 -6.23 -12.08 9.57
CA GLN A 65 -6.02 -10.66 9.81
C GLN A 65 -4.69 -10.21 9.17
N VAL A 66 -4.77 -9.19 8.32
CA VAL A 66 -3.61 -8.65 7.59
C VAL A 66 -3.22 -7.25 8.02
N GLY A 67 -4.06 -6.57 8.80
CA GLY A 67 -3.72 -5.26 9.35
C GLY A 67 -4.87 -4.55 10.03
N GLN A 68 -4.53 -3.44 10.69
CA GLN A 68 -5.47 -2.47 11.26
C GLN A 68 -5.09 -1.08 10.76
N LEU A 69 -6.08 -0.29 10.36
CA LEU A 69 -5.89 1.03 9.80
C LEU A 69 -6.84 2.03 10.44
N ASN A 70 -6.32 3.16 10.88
CA ASN A 70 -7.12 4.35 11.18
C ASN A 70 -7.46 5.08 9.88
N TYR A 71 -8.51 5.90 9.90
CA TYR A 71 -8.86 6.73 8.76
C TYR A 71 -7.66 7.55 8.27
N GLY A 72 -7.39 7.47 6.97
CA GLY A 72 -6.27 8.14 6.32
C GLY A 72 -4.96 7.37 6.28
N GLN A 73 -4.90 6.19 6.91
CA GLN A 73 -3.71 5.33 6.85
C GLN A 73 -3.77 4.34 5.70
N ASN A 74 -2.60 3.84 5.33
CA ASN A 74 -2.42 2.73 4.41
C ASN A 74 -1.44 1.69 4.98
N SER A 75 -1.52 0.47 4.48
CA SER A 75 -0.53 -0.58 4.76
C SER A 75 0.70 -0.45 3.87
N ALA A 76 1.74 -1.24 4.13
CA ALA A 76 2.68 -1.65 3.09
C ALA A 76 2.00 -2.61 2.09
N TYR A 77 2.69 -2.97 1.00
CA TYR A 77 2.24 -4.06 0.14
C TYR A 77 2.37 -5.40 0.86
N LEU A 78 1.25 -6.10 0.98
CA LEU A 78 1.11 -7.41 1.62
C LEU A 78 1.15 -8.49 0.56
N ASN A 79 1.85 -9.60 0.80
CA ASN A 79 1.79 -10.76 -0.07
C ASN A 79 0.44 -11.48 0.11
N VAL A 80 -0.22 -11.77 -1.01
CA VAL A 80 -1.51 -12.46 -1.05
C VAL A 80 -1.44 -13.57 -2.09
N ASN A 81 -1.88 -14.77 -1.75
CA ASN A 81 -1.90 -15.89 -2.68
C ASN A 81 -2.79 -15.58 -3.88
N THR A 82 -2.39 -16.07 -5.05
CA THR A 82 -3.14 -15.91 -6.30
C THR A 82 -4.51 -16.59 -6.25
N GLY A 83 -5.39 -16.18 -7.15
CA GLY A 83 -6.76 -16.68 -7.25
C GLY A 83 -7.78 -15.62 -6.83
N THR A 84 -8.84 -16.06 -6.17
CA THR A 84 -9.96 -15.19 -5.78
C THR A 84 -10.11 -15.06 -4.26
N PRO A 85 -9.08 -14.56 -3.54
CA PRO A 85 -9.18 -14.37 -2.10
C PRO A 85 -10.27 -13.34 -1.76
N THR A 86 -10.85 -13.46 -0.57
CA THR A 86 -11.85 -12.53 -0.06
C THR A 86 -11.19 -11.50 0.83
N LEU A 87 -11.36 -10.21 0.51
CA LEU A 87 -11.02 -9.09 1.39
C LEU A 87 -12.24 -8.73 2.23
N ARG A 88 -12.10 -8.71 3.56
CA ARG A 88 -13.14 -8.31 4.51
C ARG A 88 -12.63 -7.22 5.41
N ILE A 89 -13.44 -6.17 5.61
CA ILE A 89 -13.16 -5.04 6.48
C ILE A 89 -14.13 -5.07 7.65
N ASN A 90 -13.61 -5.04 8.86
CA ASN A 90 -14.39 -5.05 10.10
C ASN A 90 -14.16 -3.77 10.92
N ASN A 91 -15.17 -3.41 11.72
CA ASN A 91 -15.02 -2.56 12.91
C ASN A 91 -15.26 -3.43 14.15
N GLY A 92 -14.21 -3.73 14.90
CA GLY A 92 -14.28 -4.74 15.94
C GLY A 92 -14.75 -6.10 15.41
N SER A 93 -15.81 -6.65 15.97
CA SER A 93 -16.43 -7.90 15.51
C SER A 93 -17.40 -7.73 14.35
N GLN A 94 -17.81 -6.49 14.03
CA GLN A 94 -18.80 -6.22 12.99
C GLN A 94 -18.12 -6.17 11.61
N THR A 95 -18.58 -7.00 10.67
CA THR A 95 -18.20 -6.89 9.26
C THR A 95 -18.87 -5.67 8.64
N LEU A 96 -18.06 -4.75 8.10
CA LEU A 96 -18.54 -3.58 7.39
C LEU A 96 -18.75 -3.87 5.90
N THR A 97 -17.76 -4.51 5.26
CA THR A 97 -17.85 -4.82 3.84
C THR A 97 -16.96 -6.01 3.49
N THR A 98 -17.29 -6.67 2.39
CA THR A 98 -16.56 -7.83 1.88
C THR A 98 -16.51 -7.75 0.35
N GLN A 99 -15.35 -8.10 -0.25
CA GLN A 99 -15.16 -8.13 -1.69
C GLN A 99 -14.27 -9.32 -2.08
N GLY A 100 -14.68 -10.09 -3.10
CA GLY A 100 -13.79 -11.00 -3.80
C GLY A 100 -12.75 -10.22 -4.60
N LEU A 101 -11.49 -10.59 -4.47
CA LEU A 101 -10.40 -10.04 -5.26
C LEU A 101 -10.09 -10.97 -6.43
N ASN A 102 -9.32 -10.50 -7.40
CA ASN A 102 -8.73 -11.33 -8.45
C ASN A 102 -7.22 -11.04 -8.46
N ILE A 103 -6.47 -11.89 -7.77
CA ILE A 103 -5.03 -11.72 -7.57
C ILE A 103 -4.25 -12.60 -8.54
N ALA A 104 -3.53 -11.99 -9.46
CA ALA A 104 -2.62 -12.67 -10.37
C ALA A 104 -1.20 -12.70 -9.81
N LYS A 105 -0.41 -13.68 -10.26
CA LYS A 105 1.00 -13.81 -9.91
C LYS A 105 1.78 -12.56 -10.29
N ASP A 106 2.66 -12.12 -9.38
CA ASP A 106 3.58 -10.98 -9.56
C ASP A 106 2.90 -9.64 -9.89
N GLN A 107 1.56 -9.55 -9.72
CA GLN A 107 0.82 -8.30 -9.89
C GLN A 107 0.66 -7.56 -8.58
N ASN A 108 0.59 -6.23 -8.68
CA ASN A 108 0.38 -5.36 -7.53
C ASN A 108 -1.01 -4.71 -7.60
N TYR A 109 -1.65 -4.56 -6.46
CA TYR A 109 -3.00 -4.02 -6.33
C TYR A 109 -3.06 -3.04 -5.17
N SER A 110 -3.92 -2.02 -5.30
CA SER A 110 -4.36 -1.17 -4.19
C SER A 110 -5.86 -1.33 -3.99
N SER A 111 -6.29 -1.57 -2.75
CA SER A 111 -7.70 -1.60 -2.36
C SER A 111 -8.00 -0.48 -1.38
N PHE A 112 -8.97 0.35 -1.74
CA PHE A 112 -9.40 1.53 -0.99
C PHE A 112 -10.76 1.26 -0.38
N ALA A 113 -10.84 1.26 0.97
CA ALA A 113 -12.12 1.34 1.67
C ALA A 113 -12.53 2.81 1.70
N TYR A 114 -13.66 3.18 1.08
CA TYR A 114 -14.12 4.56 0.96
C TYR A 114 -15.62 4.72 1.29
N SER A 115 -16.03 5.92 1.64
CA SER A 115 -17.43 6.24 1.91
C SER A 115 -18.18 6.48 0.59
N PRO A 116 -19.23 5.71 0.28
CA PRO A 116 -20.05 5.94 -0.93
C PRO A 116 -20.99 7.15 -0.77
N SER A 117 -21.24 7.61 0.46
CA SER A 117 -22.06 8.76 0.79
C SER A 117 -21.51 9.50 2.02
N ALA A 118 -22.02 10.71 2.28
CA ALA A 118 -21.67 11.51 3.46
C ALA A 118 -22.40 11.10 4.74
N THR A 119 -23.29 10.10 4.68
CA THR A 119 -24.05 9.62 5.83
C THR A 119 -23.10 8.99 6.85
N ILE A 120 -23.03 9.56 8.05
CA ILE A 120 -22.20 9.04 9.13
C ILE A 120 -22.61 7.60 9.46
N GLY A 121 -21.61 6.72 9.56
CA GLY A 121 -21.82 5.28 9.79
C GLY A 121 -22.23 4.50 8.53
N ALA A 122 -22.29 5.13 7.35
CA ALA A 122 -22.55 4.40 6.11
C ALA A 122 -21.49 3.30 5.89
N THR A 123 -21.94 2.15 5.44
CA THR A 123 -21.08 1.03 5.08
C THR A 123 -20.09 1.46 4.01
N PRO A 124 -18.77 1.27 4.22
CA PRO A 124 -17.78 1.59 3.22
C PRO A 124 -17.89 0.68 1.99
N SER A 125 -17.59 1.24 0.83
CA SER A 125 -17.36 0.50 -0.40
C SER A 125 -15.88 0.21 -0.59
N LEU A 126 -15.55 -0.79 -1.41
CA LEU A 126 -14.18 -1.12 -1.79
C LEU A 126 -13.94 -0.80 -3.27
N LEU A 127 -12.85 -0.09 -3.55
CA LEU A 127 -12.30 0.10 -4.88
C LEU A 127 -10.96 -0.62 -4.94
N THR A 128 -10.86 -1.69 -5.73
CA THR A 128 -9.59 -2.39 -5.96
C THR A 128 -9.12 -2.16 -7.39
N ILE A 129 -7.88 -1.74 -7.54
CA ILE A 129 -7.26 -1.40 -8.82
C ILE A 129 -5.88 -2.05 -8.93
N THR A 130 -5.44 -2.34 -10.15
CA THR A 130 -4.10 -2.83 -10.45
C THR A 130 -3.10 -1.68 -10.43
N ASP A 131 -1.91 -1.93 -9.90
CA ASP A 131 -0.83 -0.97 -9.80
C ASP A 131 0.28 -1.31 -10.79
N ASP A 132 0.46 -0.47 -11.83
CA ASP A 132 1.66 -0.51 -12.68
C ASP A 132 2.83 0.12 -11.95
N LEU A 133 3.64 -0.71 -11.28
CA LEU A 133 4.86 -0.29 -10.59
C LEU A 133 6.11 -0.38 -11.46
N SER A 134 5.99 -0.46 -12.79
CA SER A 134 7.13 -0.36 -13.70
C SER A 134 7.84 0.99 -13.50
N ALA A 135 9.18 0.96 -13.50
CA ALA A 135 9.98 2.14 -13.23
C ALA A 135 9.68 3.26 -14.25
N PRO A 136 9.54 4.52 -13.80
CA PRO A 136 9.47 5.66 -14.72
C PRO A 136 10.79 5.87 -15.46
N ALA A 137 10.77 6.67 -16.52
CA ALA A 137 11.98 7.05 -17.23
C ALA A 137 12.94 7.83 -16.32
N SER A 138 14.23 7.88 -16.70
CA SER A 138 15.25 8.62 -15.95
C SER A 138 14.84 10.08 -15.74
N GLY A 139 15.01 10.60 -14.54
CA GLY A 139 14.62 11.97 -14.15
C GLY A 139 13.11 12.17 -13.96
N GLN A 140 12.31 11.13 -14.05
CA GLN A 140 10.86 11.21 -13.88
C GLN A 140 10.37 10.45 -12.65
N ALA A 141 9.18 10.84 -12.17
CA ALA A 141 8.32 10.10 -11.25
C ALA A 141 7.01 9.73 -11.96
N LYS A 142 6.26 8.78 -11.44
CA LYS A 142 4.89 8.52 -11.87
C LYS A 142 3.90 8.98 -10.80
N VAL A 143 2.78 9.54 -11.21
CA VAL A 143 1.67 9.92 -10.34
C VAL A 143 0.34 9.43 -10.91
N ARG A 144 -0.59 9.08 -10.04
CA ARG A 144 -2.01 8.91 -10.40
C ARG A 144 -2.89 9.61 -9.37
N VAL A 145 -4.15 9.86 -9.71
CA VAL A 145 -5.17 10.35 -8.78
C VAL A 145 -6.26 9.30 -8.60
N VAL A 146 -6.71 9.15 -7.36
CA VAL A 146 -7.87 8.32 -6.96
C VAL A 146 -8.88 9.26 -6.31
N HIS A 147 -10.11 9.33 -6.85
CA HIS A 147 -11.14 10.27 -6.39
C HIS A 147 -12.17 9.58 -5.52
N LEU A 148 -12.05 9.77 -4.19
CA LEU A 148 -12.91 9.17 -3.16
C LEU A 148 -13.51 10.22 -2.22
N ALA A 149 -13.46 11.52 -2.57
CA ALA A 149 -14.06 12.57 -1.75
C ALA A 149 -15.54 12.69 -2.06
N VAL A 150 -16.38 12.41 -1.05
CA VAL A 150 -17.84 12.48 -1.14
C VAL A 150 -18.28 13.94 -1.24
N ASN A 151 -19.33 14.21 -2.03
CA ASN A 151 -19.89 15.55 -2.29
C ASN A 151 -18.87 16.55 -2.89
N ALA A 152 -17.66 16.11 -3.24
CA ALA A 152 -16.72 16.93 -3.98
C ALA A 152 -17.15 17.05 -5.46
N PRO A 153 -16.76 18.13 -6.15
CA PRO A 153 -16.98 18.23 -7.59
C PRO A 153 -16.41 17.02 -8.33
N THR A 154 -17.13 16.51 -9.32
CA THR A 154 -16.75 15.34 -10.14
C THR A 154 -17.14 15.59 -11.60
N PRO A 155 -16.34 15.17 -12.59
CA PRO A 155 -15.04 14.56 -12.46
C PRO A 155 -13.93 15.52 -12.01
N VAL A 156 -12.86 14.99 -11.46
CA VAL A 156 -11.65 15.73 -11.11
C VAL A 156 -10.51 15.43 -12.07
N ARG A 157 -9.52 16.33 -12.14
CA ARG A 157 -8.23 16.09 -12.80
C ARG A 157 -7.07 16.46 -11.90
N LEU A 158 -5.96 15.79 -12.09
CA LEU A 158 -4.67 16.18 -11.55
C LEU A 158 -4.02 17.17 -12.50
N THR A 159 -3.53 18.31 -11.99
CA THR A 159 -2.89 19.36 -12.76
C THR A 159 -1.53 19.72 -12.20
N ALA A 160 -0.61 20.10 -13.09
CA ALA A 160 0.64 20.74 -12.72
C ALA A 160 0.37 22.14 -12.16
N PRO A 161 1.28 22.73 -11.37
CA PRO A 161 1.11 24.09 -10.90
C PRO A 161 1.10 25.10 -12.06
N SER A 162 0.29 26.15 -11.91
CA SER A 162 0.27 27.29 -12.84
C SER A 162 1.21 28.41 -12.32
N ALA A 163 1.88 29.10 -13.23
CA ALA A 163 2.61 30.31 -12.89
C ALA A 163 1.68 31.51 -12.56
N VAL A 164 0.40 31.42 -12.95
CA VAL A 164 -0.59 32.48 -12.75
C VAL A 164 -1.49 32.12 -11.56
N PRO A 165 -1.54 32.91 -10.50
CA PRO A 165 -2.41 32.66 -9.36
C PRO A 165 -3.88 32.56 -9.79
N GLY A 166 -4.60 31.56 -9.23
CA GLY A 166 -6.02 31.35 -9.50
C GLY A 166 -6.35 30.69 -10.85
N VAL A 167 -5.38 30.49 -11.72
CA VAL A 167 -5.57 29.79 -12.99
C VAL A 167 -5.10 28.34 -12.84
N PRO A 168 -5.93 27.34 -13.21
CA PRO A 168 -5.48 25.94 -13.22
C PRO A 168 -4.27 25.75 -14.12
N GLY A 169 -3.35 24.89 -13.69
CA GLY A 169 -2.18 24.54 -14.49
C GLY A 169 -2.52 23.52 -15.59
N THR A 170 -1.48 22.95 -16.18
CA THR A 170 -1.59 21.96 -17.26
C THR A 170 -2.12 20.62 -16.69
N ASP A 171 -3.03 19.99 -17.43
CA ASP A 171 -3.55 18.67 -17.06
C ASP A 171 -2.46 17.61 -17.10
N ILE A 172 -2.38 16.81 -16.03
CA ILE A 172 -1.56 15.61 -15.93
C ILE A 172 -2.43 14.38 -16.17
N SER A 173 -3.64 14.34 -15.62
CA SER A 173 -4.56 13.21 -15.80
C SER A 173 -5.74 13.56 -16.72
N SER A 174 -6.40 12.53 -17.25
CA SER A 174 -7.76 12.62 -17.76
C SER A 174 -8.75 12.84 -16.60
N ASP A 175 -10.04 13.00 -16.96
CA ASP A 175 -11.14 13.07 -16.01
C ASP A 175 -11.24 11.79 -15.17
N VAL A 176 -11.42 11.95 -13.86
CA VAL A 176 -11.60 10.86 -12.90
C VAL A 176 -12.89 11.08 -12.14
N ALA A 177 -13.85 10.17 -12.34
CA ALA A 177 -15.13 10.19 -11.64
C ALA A 177 -14.97 9.81 -10.17
N PHE A 178 -15.94 10.16 -9.34
CA PHE A 178 -16.03 9.66 -7.96
C PHE A 178 -16.04 8.12 -7.93
N GLY A 179 -15.29 7.52 -7.02
CA GLY A 179 -15.13 6.07 -6.92
C GLY A 179 -14.20 5.45 -7.98
N ALA A 180 -13.40 6.26 -8.67
CA ALA A 180 -12.49 5.80 -9.73
C ALA A 180 -11.05 6.30 -9.53
N ALA A 181 -10.15 5.76 -10.35
CA ALA A 181 -8.74 6.14 -10.40
C ALA A 181 -8.31 6.41 -11.85
N SER A 182 -7.31 7.28 -12.01
CA SER A 182 -6.59 7.42 -13.28
C SER A 182 -5.56 6.29 -13.46
N ASN A 183 -5.04 6.18 -14.68
CA ASN A 183 -3.76 5.52 -14.90
C ASN A 183 -2.63 6.33 -14.24
N PHE A 184 -1.44 5.73 -14.14
CA PHE A 184 -0.23 6.47 -13.80
C PHE A 184 0.27 7.31 -14.97
N PHE A 185 0.67 8.55 -14.69
CA PHE A 185 1.25 9.49 -15.64
C PHE A 185 2.66 9.87 -15.20
N ALA A 186 3.56 10.03 -16.16
CA ALA A 186 4.90 10.50 -15.88
C ALA A 186 4.89 12.03 -15.63
N ILE A 187 5.65 12.45 -14.63
CA ILE A 187 5.97 13.86 -14.36
C ILE A 187 7.48 14.01 -14.19
N ASN A 188 8.02 15.19 -14.44
CA ASN A 188 9.41 15.49 -14.10
C ASN A 188 9.58 15.43 -12.57
N ALA A 189 10.65 14.79 -12.12
CA ALA A 189 11.00 14.76 -10.70
C ALA A 189 11.34 16.18 -10.22
N GLY A 190 11.06 16.46 -8.94
CA GLY A 190 11.31 17.75 -8.31
C GLY A 190 10.24 18.16 -7.32
N GLN A 191 10.38 19.39 -6.81
CA GLN A 191 9.42 19.96 -5.87
C GLN A 191 8.23 20.57 -6.61
N LEU A 192 7.03 20.02 -6.38
CA LEU A 192 5.79 20.47 -7.01
C LEU A 192 4.66 20.54 -5.97
N ASN A 193 3.78 21.53 -6.12
CA ASN A 193 2.46 21.52 -5.50
C ASN A 193 1.43 21.25 -6.59
N LEU A 194 1.00 20.00 -6.72
CA LEU A 194 0.00 19.60 -7.71
C LEU A 194 -1.39 20.07 -7.27
N GLY A 195 -2.25 20.34 -8.24
CA GLY A 195 -3.64 20.74 -8.02
C GLY A 195 -4.63 19.65 -8.40
N ILE A 196 -5.75 19.62 -7.69
CA ILE A 196 -6.95 18.90 -8.09
C ILE A 196 -7.94 19.92 -8.64
N THR A 197 -8.33 19.76 -9.89
CA THR A 197 -9.23 20.70 -10.58
C THR A 197 -10.52 20.03 -10.99
N ALA A 198 -11.60 20.79 -11.02
CA ALA A 198 -12.94 20.33 -11.45
C ALA A 198 -13.78 21.50 -11.99
N GLY A 199 -14.95 21.18 -12.56
CA GLY A 199 -15.94 22.15 -13.02
C GLY A 199 -15.73 22.64 -14.47
N THR A 200 -16.67 23.52 -14.90
CA THR A 200 -16.64 24.19 -16.22
C THR A 200 -17.13 25.63 -16.03
N PRO A 201 -16.28 26.67 -16.11
CA PRO A 201 -14.83 26.59 -16.29
C PRO A 201 -14.15 25.86 -15.16
N ARG A 202 -12.98 25.25 -15.45
CA ARG A 202 -12.25 24.45 -14.46
C ARG A 202 -11.56 25.36 -13.44
N THR A 203 -11.68 24.99 -12.17
CA THR A 203 -11.03 25.67 -11.05
C THR A 203 -10.28 24.68 -10.19
N THR A 204 -9.25 25.15 -9.46
CA THR A 204 -8.58 24.33 -8.45
C THR A 204 -9.50 24.19 -7.24
N VAL A 205 -9.88 22.95 -6.92
CA VAL A 205 -10.75 22.61 -5.79
C VAL A 205 -9.98 22.15 -4.58
N LEU A 206 -8.78 21.58 -4.76
CA LEU A 206 -7.85 21.20 -3.71
C LEU A 206 -6.40 21.37 -4.18
N SER A 207 -5.52 21.78 -3.28
CA SER A 207 -4.07 21.64 -3.44
C SER A 207 -3.61 20.34 -2.81
N VAL A 208 -2.68 19.65 -3.46
CA VAL A 208 -2.08 18.43 -2.91
C VAL A 208 -1.05 18.77 -1.83
N GLY A 209 -0.34 19.89 -1.98
CA GLY A 209 0.65 20.34 -1.01
C GLY A 209 1.80 19.34 -0.85
N ASP A 210 2.24 19.17 0.39
CA ASP A 210 3.25 18.17 0.76
C ASP A 210 2.70 16.73 0.86
N GLY A 211 1.39 16.56 0.68
CA GLY A 211 0.69 15.28 0.71
C GLY A 211 0.21 14.84 2.09
N THR A 212 0.32 15.68 3.11
CA THR A 212 -0.19 15.39 4.47
C THR A 212 -1.71 15.59 4.59
N GLY A 213 -2.34 16.21 3.60
CA GLY A 213 -3.76 16.52 3.59
C GLY A 213 -4.09 17.97 3.94
N THR A 214 -3.11 18.78 4.34
CA THR A 214 -3.31 20.22 4.64
C THR A 214 -3.43 21.08 3.39
N GLY A 215 -3.01 20.57 2.23
CA GLY A 215 -2.96 21.31 0.96
C GLY A 215 -1.86 22.37 0.91
N THR A 216 -0.99 22.43 1.93
CA THR A 216 0.10 23.41 2.04
C THR A 216 1.46 22.79 1.71
N GLY A 217 2.48 23.63 1.49
CA GLY A 217 3.82 23.17 1.17
C GLY A 217 3.97 22.63 -0.23
N VAL A 218 5.06 21.90 -0.45
CA VAL A 218 5.40 21.24 -1.71
C VAL A 218 5.89 19.82 -1.43
N LYS A 219 5.60 18.89 -2.34
CA LYS A 219 6.14 17.53 -2.30
C LYS A 219 7.36 17.45 -3.21
N ASN A 220 8.43 16.85 -2.73
CA ASN A 220 9.52 16.40 -3.60
C ASN A 220 9.13 15.05 -4.22
N TYR A 221 8.81 15.07 -5.52
CA TYR A 221 8.56 13.87 -6.31
C TYR A 221 9.91 13.34 -6.81
N GLU A 222 10.43 12.31 -6.16
CA GLU A 222 11.76 11.77 -6.44
C GLU A 222 11.78 10.97 -7.75
N ALA A 223 12.89 11.08 -8.49
CA ALA A 223 13.10 10.28 -9.69
C ALA A 223 13.05 8.78 -9.38
N GLY A 224 12.38 8.02 -10.23
CA GLY A 224 12.19 6.58 -10.05
C GLY A 224 11.07 6.19 -9.10
N LYS A 225 10.41 7.17 -8.43
CA LYS A 225 9.32 6.91 -7.49
C LYS A 225 7.95 6.99 -8.14
N ILE A 226 7.00 6.28 -7.52
CA ILE A 226 5.62 6.14 -7.98
C ILE A 226 4.70 6.55 -6.84
N TYR A 227 3.74 7.44 -7.15
CA TYR A 227 2.89 8.05 -6.14
C TYR A 227 1.42 7.93 -6.49
N THR A 228 0.58 7.61 -5.52
CA THR A 228 -0.88 7.70 -5.60
C THR A 228 -1.36 8.90 -4.79
N ILE A 229 -2.03 9.84 -5.44
CA ILE A 229 -2.70 10.97 -4.81
C ILE A 229 -4.13 10.56 -4.54
N VAL A 230 -4.51 10.47 -3.27
CA VAL A 230 -5.84 10.07 -2.83
C VAL A 230 -6.61 11.33 -2.44
N VAL A 231 -7.62 11.68 -3.23
CA VAL A 231 -8.60 12.71 -2.92
C VAL A 231 -9.70 12.05 -2.11
N ARG A 232 -9.75 12.31 -0.81
CA ARG A 232 -10.63 11.64 0.15
C ARG A 232 -11.31 12.64 1.08
N GLY A 233 -12.29 12.18 1.83
CA GLY A 233 -13.03 13.01 2.78
C GLY A 233 -14.45 13.33 2.32
N ILE A 234 -15.04 14.33 2.96
CA ILE A 234 -16.40 14.83 2.67
C ILE A 234 -16.28 16.32 2.39
N ALA A 235 -16.75 16.76 1.22
CA ALA A 235 -16.82 18.17 0.89
C ALA A 235 -18.13 18.78 1.44
N GLY A 236 -18.03 20.02 1.94
CA GLY A 236 -19.17 20.78 2.41
C GLY A 236 -18.96 21.45 3.74
N ALA A 237 -19.89 22.33 4.11
CA ALA A 237 -19.85 23.03 5.39
C ALA A 237 -20.25 22.10 6.55
N GLY A 238 -19.74 22.38 7.75
CA GLY A 238 -20.06 21.63 8.97
C GLY A 238 -19.40 20.25 9.09
N VAL A 239 -18.56 19.86 8.13
CA VAL A 239 -17.77 18.62 8.21
C VAL A 239 -16.64 18.79 9.21
N PRO A 240 -16.43 17.87 10.20
CA PRO A 240 -15.30 17.92 11.10
C PRO A 240 -13.96 17.95 10.34
N ALA A 241 -12.99 18.72 10.80
CA ALA A 241 -11.73 18.97 10.10
C ALA A 241 -11.01 17.69 9.65
N ALA A 242 -10.99 16.65 10.49
CA ALA A 242 -10.36 15.37 10.17
C ALA A 242 -11.05 14.59 9.03
N GLN A 243 -12.31 14.92 8.72
CA GLN A 243 -13.14 14.27 7.69
C GLN A 243 -13.32 15.15 6.45
N GLN A 244 -12.86 16.41 6.47
CA GLN A 244 -12.97 17.31 5.31
C GLN A 244 -12.26 16.75 4.08
N ALA A 245 -12.71 17.19 2.91
CA ALA A 245 -12.08 16.83 1.64
C ALA A 245 -10.63 17.30 1.61
N GLN A 246 -9.73 16.39 1.28
CA GLN A 246 -8.29 16.60 1.29
C GLN A 246 -7.59 15.68 0.29
N ALA A 247 -6.39 16.05 -0.12
CA ALA A 247 -5.53 15.23 -0.97
C ALA A 247 -4.32 14.75 -0.17
N THR A 248 -4.10 13.44 -0.13
CA THR A 248 -2.95 12.81 0.53
C THR A 248 -2.13 12.01 -0.46
N ILE A 249 -0.85 11.78 -0.17
CA ILE A 249 0.06 11.07 -1.06
C ILE A 249 0.48 9.75 -0.43
N ILE A 250 0.40 8.67 -1.20
CA ILE A 250 0.97 7.37 -0.89
C ILE A 250 2.12 7.13 -1.88
N GLN A 251 3.30 6.76 -1.38
CA GLN A 251 4.39 6.29 -2.20
C GLN A 251 4.25 4.78 -2.37
N ASN A 252 4.21 4.32 -3.64
CA ASN A 252 3.93 2.93 -3.99
C ASN A 252 5.19 2.04 -4.11
N ASN A 253 6.41 2.65 -4.15
CA ASN A 253 7.68 1.91 -4.29
C ASN A 253 8.82 2.52 -3.49
#